data_cd232f6e2587a7cf6eedee13581793f7
#
_entry.id   cd232f6e2587a7cf6eedee13581793f7
#
_cell.length_a   1.000
_cell.length_b   1.000
_cell.length_c   1.000
_cell.angle_alpha   90.00
_cell.angle_beta   90.00
_cell.angle_gamma   90.00
#
_symmetry.space_group_name_H-M   'P 1'
#
loop_
_entity.id
_entity.type
_entity.pdbx_description
1 polymer ?
#
loop_
_entity_poly.entity_id
_entity_poly.type
_entity_poly.pdbx_seq_one_letter_code
_entity_poly.pdbx_strand_id
1 'polypeptide(L)'
;NEPFAIVLPDMLISKNNGNAGDSLKEMRLNFEKYQISSILLGRAKKADIPKYGIAQIKKQSKLPGLGLIEKIIEKPSIKKAPSNLYAVGRYIFNNDFFRYLSKVKPDKSKEIQLTEAIEDYIRDNNKVNALHLEGEIFDCGDNAGYILANLEFAMKDPAMKTKIKNFLKTR
;
A
#
# COMPACT_ATOMS: atom_id res chain seq x y z
N ASN A 1 -23.17 8.99 3.49
CA ASN A 1 -22.10 8.74 4.48
C ASN A 1 -21.66 7.28 4.42
N GLU A 2 -20.96 6.91 3.33
CA GLU A 2 -20.47 5.53 3.14
C GLU A 2 -18.94 5.51 3.24
N PRO A 3 -18.34 4.42 3.76
CA PRO A 3 -16.92 4.21 3.68
C PRO A 3 -16.50 4.01 2.23
N PHE A 4 -15.23 4.26 1.92
CA PHE A 4 -14.72 4.12 0.58
C PHE A 4 -13.32 3.48 0.58
N ALA A 5 -12.96 2.88 -0.54
CA ALA A 5 -11.63 2.34 -0.77
C ALA A 5 -10.85 3.23 -1.75
N ILE A 6 -9.55 3.39 -1.49
CA ILE A 6 -8.60 3.96 -2.44
C ILE A 6 -7.69 2.83 -2.91
N VAL A 7 -7.54 2.73 -4.23
CA VAL A 7 -6.68 1.75 -4.89
C VAL A 7 -5.77 2.48 -5.86
N LEU A 8 -4.47 2.51 -5.58
CA LEU A 8 -3.49 3.06 -6.51
C LEU A 8 -3.24 2.07 -7.64
N PRO A 9 -3.33 2.49 -8.91
CA PRO A 9 -3.33 1.57 -10.05
C PRO A 9 -1.94 1.03 -10.42
N ASP A 10 -0.89 1.69 -9.98
CA ASP A 10 0.51 1.39 -10.27
C ASP A 10 1.14 0.36 -9.32
N MET A 11 0.48 0.03 -8.21
CA MET A 11 0.94 -0.97 -7.26
C MET A 11 0.24 -2.30 -7.49
N LEU A 12 0.88 -3.21 -8.23
CA LEU A 12 0.33 -4.54 -8.52
C LEU A 12 0.73 -5.54 -7.44
N ILE A 13 -0.24 -6.36 -7.04
CA ILE A 13 -0.05 -7.40 -6.02
C ILE A 13 -0.13 -8.78 -6.69
N SER A 14 0.89 -9.61 -6.48
CA SER A 14 0.93 -11.00 -6.90
C SER A 14 0.94 -11.90 -5.68
N LYS A 15 0.03 -12.90 -5.64
CA LYS A 15 0.02 -13.95 -4.62
C LYS A 15 0.28 -15.30 -5.28
N ASN A 16 1.09 -16.14 -4.64
CA ASN A 16 1.36 -17.49 -5.12
C ASN A 16 0.14 -18.42 -4.93
N ASN A 17 -0.60 -18.23 -3.83
CA ASN A 17 -1.83 -18.96 -3.53
C ASN A 17 -2.92 -17.93 -3.17
N GLY A 18 -3.90 -17.74 -4.05
CA GLY A 18 -5.00 -16.79 -3.85
C GLY A 18 -5.06 -15.66 -4.88
N ASN A 19 -6.10 -14.84 -4.81
CA ASN A 19 -6.30 -13.71 -5.70
C ASN A 19 -5.72 -12.42 -5.11
N ALA A 20 -5.22 -11.55 -5.98
CA ALA A 20 -4.73 -10.22 -5.58
C ALA A 20 -5.82 -9.38 -4.87
N GLY A 21 -7.10 -9.63 -5.17
CA GLY A 21 -8.24 -8.99 -4.51
C GLY A 21 -8.51 -9.44 -3.07
N ASP A 22 -7.90 -10.54 -2.60
CA ASP A 22 -8.18 -11.08 -1.26
C ASP A 22 -7.77 -10.10 -0.16
N SER A 23 -6.70 -9.32 -0.36
CA SER A 23 -6.28 -8.31 0.61
C SER A 23 -7.32 -7.21 0.78
N LEU A 24 -7.91 -6.72 -0.31
CA LEU A 24 -8.96 -5.69 -0.24
C LEU A 24 -10.24 -6.27 0.37
N LYS A 25 -10.57 -7.53 0.06
CA LYS A 25 -11.69 -8.24 0.68
C LYS A 25 -11.49 -8.38 2.19
N GLU A 26 -10.28 -8.75 2.62
CA GLU A 26 -9.93 -8.82 4.04
C GLU A 26 -10.03 -7.45 4.72
N MET A 27 -9.51 -6.40 4.10
CA MET A 27 -9.64 -5.03 4.58
C MET A 27 -11.11 -4.63 4.75
N ARG A 28 -11.96 -4.96 3.77
CA ARG A 28 -13.40 -4.70 3.81
C ARG A 28 -14.08 -5.43 4.99
N LEU A 29 -13.82 -6.73 5.15
CA LEU A 29 -14.37 -7.52 6.24
C LEU A 29 -13.93 -7.00 7.62
N ASN A 30 -12.67 -6.60 7.74
CA ASN A 30 -12.17 -5.95 8.96
C ASN A 30 -12.88 -4.61 9.22
N PHE A 31 -13.08 -3.80 8.19
CA PHE A 31 -13.79 -2.54 8.31
C PHE A 31 -15.26 -2.76 8.73
N GLU A 32 -15.97 -3.68 8.09
CA GLU A 32 -17.36 -4.02 8.43
C GLU A 32 -17.52 -4.43 9.90
N LYS A 33 -16.55 -5.19 10.40
CA LYS A 33 -16.56 -5.72 11.78
C LYS A 33 -16.18 -4.66 12.83
N TYR A 34 -15.17 -3.86 12.55
CA TYR A 34 -14.56 -2.97 13.56
C TYR A 34 -14.85 -1.50 13.34
N GLN A 35 -15.37 -1.11 12.18
CA GLN A 35 -15.66 0.28 11.78
C GLN A 35 -14.42 1.20 11.92
N ILE A 36 -13.23 0.65 11.63
CA ILE A 36 -11.95 1.36 11.74
C ILE A 36 -11.30 1.41 10.36
N SER A 37 -10.88 2.59 9.95
CA SER A 37 -10.10 2.81 8.73
C SER A 37 -8.84 1.94 8.72
N SER A 38 -8.39 1.54 7.54
CA SER A 38 -7.23 0.64 7.43
C SER A 38 -6.35 0.96 6.24
N ILE A 39 -5.06 0.63 6.38
CA ILE A 39 -4.05 0.73 5.33
C ILE A 39 -3.35 -0.61 5.20
N LEU A 40 -3.16 -1.07 3.97
CA LEU A 40 -2.36 -2.25 3.68
C LEU A 40 -0.88 -1.86 3.63
N LEU A 41 -0.05 -2.54 4.42
CA LEU A 41 1.37 -2.27 4.54
C LEU A 41 2.21 -3.45 4.02
N GLY A 42 3.24 -3.13 3.26
CA GLY A 42 4.32 -4.03 2.87
C GLY A 42 5.62 -3.71 3.60
N ARG A 43 6.66 -4.52 3.38
CA ARG A 43 8.01 -4.27 3.90
C ARG A 43 8.94 -3.82 2.77
N ALA A 44 9.44 -2.59 2.85
CA ALA A 44 10.41 -2.04 1.92
C ALA A 44 11.82 -2.55 2.22
N LYS A 45 12.61 -2.75 1.17
CA LYS A 45 14.07 -2.81 1.30
C LYS A 45 14.59 -1.43 1.71
N LYS A 46 15.69 -1.39 2.44
CA LYS A 46 16.27 -0.14 2.97
C LYS A 46 16.49 0.92 1.88
N ALA A 47 16.93 0.52 0.70
CA ALA A 47 17.17 1.41 -0.43
C ALA A 47 15.87 2.02 -1.01
N ASP A 48 14.73 1.35 -0.87
CA ASP A 48 13.44 1.76 -1.44
C ASP A 48 12.61 2.63 -0.48
N ILE A 49 13.01 2.74 0.79
CA ILE A 49 12.33 3.57 1.79
C ILE A 49 12.02 4.99 1.28
N PRO A 50 12.95 5.71 0.59
CA PRO A 50 12.68 7.07 0.13
C PRO A 50 11.65 7.17 -1.01
N LYS A 51 11.13 6.06 -1.51
CA LYS A 51 10.12 6.05 -2.59
C LYS A 51 8.68 6.12 -2.08
N TYR A 52 8.44 5.78 -0.79
CA TYR A 52 7.10 5.45 -0.27
C TYR A 52 6.73 6.22 0.99
N GLY A 53 5.44 6.26 1.26
CA GLY A 53 4.92 6.64 2.58
C GLY A 53 5.22 5.54 3.60
N ILE A 54 6.00 5.86 4.64
CA ILE A 54 6.47 4.92 5.65
C ILE A 54 5.70 5.10 6.95
N ALA A 55 5.07 4.02 7.41
CA ALA A 55 4.23 4.01 8.61
C ALA A 55 5.01 3.59 9.87
N GLN A 56 4.68 4.22 10.99
CA GLN A 56 5.01 3.75 12.34
C GLN A 56 3.76 3.15 12.95
N ILE A 57 3.89 1.99 13.57
CA ILE A 57 2.77 1.30 14.22
C ILE A 57 2.95 1.19 15.73
N LYS A 58 1.84 1.29 16.46
CA LYS A 58 1.74 0.97 17.87
C LYS A 58 1.30 -0.48 18.01
N LYS A 59 2.17 -1.32 18.58
CA LYS A 59 1.96 -2.78 18.67
C LYS A 59 0.79 -3.21 19.57
N GLN A 60 0.23 -2.34 20.39
CA GLN A 60 -0.84 -2.68 21.33
C GLN A 60 -2.22 -2.44 20.68
N SER A 61 -2.69 -3.42 19.93
CA SER A 61 -4.06 -3.42 19.44
C SER A 61 -4.64 -4.83 19.55
N LYS A 62 -5.90 -4.92 20.00
CA LYS A 62 -6.70 -6.16 19.94
C LYS A 62 -7.29 -6.40 18.54
N LEU A 63 -6.97 -5.53 17.58
CA LEU A 63 -7.41 -5.64 16.21
C LEU A 63 -6.52 -6.61 15.44
N PRO A 64 -7.06 -7.32 14.43
CA PRO A 64 -6.24 -8.12 13.54
C PRO A 64 -5.27 -7.23 12.74
N GLY A 65 -4.10 -7.77 12.41
CA GLY A 65 -3.06 -7.08 11.66
C GLY A 65 -1.85 -6.70 12.49
N LEU A 66 -1.13 -5.66 12.07
CA LEU A 66 0.12 -5.24 12.70
C LEU A 66 -0.08 -4.31 13.91
N GLY A 67 -1.26 -3.69 14.03
CA GLY A 67 -1.59 -2.71 15.06
C GLY A 67 -2.13 -1.39 14.50
N LEU A 68 -2.23 -0.37 15.34
CA LEU A 68 -2.67 0.96 14.91
C LEU A 68 -1.50 1.76 14.35
N ILE A 69 -1.75 2.51 13.29
CA ILE A 69 -0.79 3.45 12.74
C ILE A 69 -0.75 4.67 13.66
N GLU A 70 0.44 5.01 14.10
CA GLU A 70 0.74 6.16 14.96
C GLU A 70 1.17 7.37 14.15
N LYS A 71 1.86 7.10 13.03
CA LYS A 71 2.42 8.10 12.14
C LYS A 71 2.67 7.53 10.76
N ILE A 72 2.58 8.39 9.73
CA ILE A 72 3.01 8.07 8.37
C ILE A 72 3.81 9.25 7.82
N ILE A 73 4.94 8.97 7.16
CA ILE A 73 5.82 10.01 6.61
C ILE A 73 6.03 9.72 5.13
N GLU A 74 5.72 10.70 4.27
CA GLU A 74 5.93 10.59 2.84
C GLU A 74 7.42 10.68 2.50
N LYS A 75 7.90 9.69 1.74
CA LYS A 75 9.24 9.65 1.15
C LYS A 75 10.37 10.09 2.12
N PRO A 76 10.44 9.54 3.34
CA PRO A 76 11.44 9.98 4.30
C PRO A 76 12.84 9.56 3.85
N SER A 77 13.86 10.32 4.23
CA SER A 77 15.21 9.78 4.12
C SER A 77 15.36 8.53 5.01
N ILE A 78 16.27 7.62 4.65
CA ILE A 78 16.52 6.37 5.39
C ILE A 78 16.76 6.63 6.89
N LYS A 79 17.45 7.74 7.22
CA LYS A 79 17.75 8.11 8.62
C LYS A 79 16.53 8.61 9.40
N LYS A 80 15.52 9.14 8.70
CA LYS A 80 14.29 9.71 9.29
C LYS A 80 13.10 8.75 9.25
N ALA A 81 13.23 7.65 8.53
CA ALA A 81 12.17 6.67 8.42
C ALA A 81 11.87 6.00 9.77
N PRO A 82 10.61 5.99 10.22
CA PRO A 82 10.26 5.43 11.53
C PRO A 82 10.29 3.90 11.54
N SER A 83 10.23 3.28 10.37
CA SER A 83 10.24 1.83 10.16
C SER A 83 10.61 1.49 8.72
N ASN A 84 10.38 0.23 8.33
CA ASN A 84 10.41 -0.21 6.92
C ASN A 84 9.02 -0.62 6.40
N LEU A 85 7.95 -0.27 7.09
CA LEU A 85 6.58 -0.57 6.69
C LEU A 85 6.06 0.53 5.78
N TYR A 86 5.77 0.19 4.52
CA TYR A 86 5.29 1.17 3.55
C TYR A 86 3.84 0.92 3.13
N ALA A 87 3.13 1.98 2.78
CA ALA A 87 1.77 1.90 2.28
C ALA A 87 1.74 1.36 0.85
N VAL A 88 0.97 0.29 0.62
CA VAL A 88 0.91 -0.46 -0.66
C VAL A 88 -0.15 0.09 -1.60
N GLY A 89 -0.66 1.30 -1.36
CA GLY A 89 -1.67 1.88 -2.22
C GLY A 89 -3.05 1.21 -2.11
N ARG A 90 -3.35 0.59 -0.99
CA ARG A 90 -4.68 0.06 -0.65
C ARG A 90 -5.13 0.60 0.68
N TYR A 91 -6.27 1.30 0.68
CA TYR A 91 -6.78 2.00 1.84
C TYR A 91 -8.29 1.80 1.94
N ILE A 92 -8.82 1.77 3.16
CA ILE A 92 -10.25 1.91 3.43
C ILE A 92 -10.41 2.98 4.49
N PHE A 93 -11.22 3.98 4.20
CA PHE A 93 -11.50 5.10 5.09
C PHE A 93 -12.99 5.29 5.31
N ASN A 94 -13.32 5.84 6.48
CA ASN A 94 -14.63 6.46 6.73
C ASN A 94 -14.81 7.69 5.86
N ASN A 95 -16.06 8.07 5.59
CA ASN A 95 -16.40 9.22 4.76
C ASN A 95 -15.82 10.54 5.30
N ASP A 96 -15.70 10.69 6.61
CA ASP A 96 -15.14 11.89 7.25
C ASP A 96 -13.67 12.18 6.83
N PHE A 97 -12.95 11.19 6.31
CA PHE A 97 -11.60 11.37 5.76
C PHE A 97 -11.54 12.42 4.64
N PHE A 98 -12.59 12.60 3.85
CA PHE A 98 -12.65 13.64 2.83
C PHE A 98 -12.43 15.06 3.38
N ARG A 99 -12.80 15.32 4.65
CA ARG A 99 -12.54 16.61 5.31
C ARG A 99 -11.05 16.89 5.49
N TYR A 100 -10.24 15.86 5.59
CA TYR A 100 -8.79 15.97 5.71
C TYR A 100 -8.17 16.12 4.33
N LEU A 101 -8.58 15.27 3.39
CA LEU A 101 -8.09 15.32 2.02
C LEU A 101 -8.32 16.69 1.36
N SER A 102 -9.48 17.33 1.61
CA SER A 102 -9.79 18.64 1.06
C SER A 102 -8.95 19.80 1.62
N LYS A 103 -8.24 19.59 2.73
CA LYS A 103 -7.38 20.61 3.36
C LYS A 103 -5.92 20.50 2.96
N VAL A 104 -5.51 19.37 2.39
CA VAL A 104 -4.12 19.17 1.96
C VAL A 104 -3.76 20.14 0.85
N LYS A 105 -2.64 20.82 1.02
CA LYS A 105 -2.09 21.74 0.02
C LYS A 105 -1.09 21.00 -0.86
N PRO A 106 -0.96 21.38 -2.13
CA PRO A 106 0.09 20.88 -3.00
C PRO A 106 1.48 21.07 -2.36
N ASP A 107 2.31 20.05 -2.43
CA ASP A 107 3.70 20.10 -2.01
C ASP A 107 4.57 20.91 -3.00
N LYS A 108 5.90 20.87 -2.83
CA LYS A 108 6.85 21.57 -3.72
C LYS A 108 6.81 21.05 -5.15
N SER A 109 6.38 19.81 -5.37
CA SER A 109 6.17 19.21 -6.70
C SER A 109 4.79 19.51 -7.30
N LYS A 110 3.97 20.27 -6.58
CA LYS A 110 2.56 20.58 -6.88
C LYS A 110 1.63 19.37 -6.80
N GLU A 111 2.03 18.32 -6.09
CA GLU A 111 1.22 17.13 -5.84
C GLU A 111 0.52 17.22 -4.49
N ILE A 112 -0.72 16.73 -4.43
CA ILE A 112 -1.47 16.56 -3.18
C ILE A 112 -1.14 15.18 -2.63
N GLN A 113 -0.43 15.15 -1.49
CA GLN A 113 0.03 13.90 -0.89
C GLN A 113 -1.04 13.30 0.03
N LEU A 114 -1.49 12.10 -0.30
CA LEU A 114 -2.47 11.36 0.51
C LEU A 114 -1.99 11.13 1.94
N THR A 115 -0.69 10.93 2.12
CA THR A 115 -0.05 10.70 3.41
C THR A 115 -0.19 11.88 4.37
N GLU A 116 -0.25 13.13 3.88
CA GLU A 116 -0.51 14.31 4.71
C GLU A 116 -1.93 14.29 5.27
N ALA A 117 -2.92 13.95 4.45
CA ALA A 117 -4.30 13.80 4.92
C ALA A 117 -4.41 12.69 5.98
N ILE A 118 -3.70 11.57 5.79
CA ILE A 118 -3.67 10.45 6.73
C ILE A 118 -3.03 10.87 8.05
N GLU A 119 -1.94 11.63 8.01
CA GLU A 119 -1.25 12.13 9.20
C GLU A 119 -2.17 13.07 10.02
N ASP A 120 -2.88 13.99 9.35
CA ASP A 120 -3.83 14.88 9.99
C ASP A 120 -5.02 14.09 10.58
N TYR A 121 -5.51 13.09 9.85
CA TYR A 121 -6.57 12.20 10.32
C TYR A 121 -6.20 11.47 11.60
N ILE A 122 -4.97 10.92 11.67
CA ILE A 122 -4.45 10.24 12.86
C ILE A 122 -4.24 11.24 14.01
N ARG A 123 -3.75 12.44 13.73
CA ARG A 123 -3.50 13.49 14.74
C ARG A 123 -4.78 13.91 15.45
N ASP A 124 -5.91 13.89 14.76
CA ASP A 124 -7.23 14.15 15.35
C ASP A 124 -7.83 12.93 16.07
N ASN A 125 -6.96 11.97 16.49
CA ASN A 125 -7.30 10.75 17.24
C ASN A 125 -8.17 9.75 16.47
N ASN A 126 -8.27 9.85 15.15
CA ASN A 126 -8.90 8.81 14.36
C ASN A 126 -8.01 7.56 14.28
N LYS A 127 -8.62 6.40 14.44
CA LYS A 127 -7.89 5.13 14.43
C LYS A 127 -7.72 4.64 13.00
N VAL A 128 -6.49 4.26 12.64
CA VAL A 128 -6.17 3.63 11.37
C VAL A 128 -5.45 2.31 11.64
N ASN A 129 -6.04 1.20 11.24
CA ASN A 129 -5.47 -0.12 11.43
C ASN A 129 -4.44 -0.43 10.33
N ALA A 130 -3.31 -1.00 10.70
CA ALA A 130 -2.28 -1.49 9.80
C ALA A 130 -2.52 -2.97 9.50
N LEU A 131 -2.86 -3.31 8.27
CA LEU A 131 -2.95 -4.70 7.81
C LEU A 131 -1.67 -5.06 7.05
N HIS A 132 -1.22 -6.31 7.21
CA HIS A 132 -0.03 -6.78 6.51
C HIS A 132 -0.40 -7.40 5.17
N LEU A 133 0.35 -7.03 4.14
CA LEU A 133 0.23 -7.69 2.85
C LEU A 133 0.97 -9.03 2.87
N GLU A 134 0.26 -10.07 2.47
CA GLU A 134 0.84 -11.36 2.07
C GLU A 134 0.95 -11.40 0.54
N GLY A 135 2.17 -11.53 0.01
CA GLY A 135 2.43 -11.58 -1.43
C GLY A 135 3.57 -10.65 -1.86
N GLU A 136 3.81 -10.64 -3.15
CA GLU A 136 4.80 -9.76 -3.79
C GLU A 136 4.13 -8.52 -4.38
N ILE A 137 4.83 -7.41 -4.32
CA ILE A 137 4.38 -6.12 -4.83
C ILE A 137 5.30 -5.72 -5.96
N PHE A 138 4.68 -5.25 -7.04
CA PHE A 138 5.35 -4.67 -8.20
C PHE A 138 4.92 -3.22 -8.30
N ASP A 139 5.89 -2.33 -8.11
CA ASP A 139 5.71 -0.89 -8.31
C ASP A 139 5.90 -0.58 -9.79
N CYS A 140 4.79 -0.34 -10.48
CA CYS A 140 4.78 -0.01 -11.91
C CYS A 140 4.99 1.49 -12.18
N GLY A 141 5.27 2.28 -11.17
CA GLY A 141 5.61 3.70 -11.29
C GLY A 141 6.97 3.93 -11.94
N ASP A 142 7.84 2.90 -12.02
CA ASP A 142 9.06 2.93 -12.81
C ASP A 142 9.10 1.83 -13.89
N ASN A 143 9.96 2.03 -14.92
CA ASN A 143 10.05 1.10 -16.07
C ASN A 143 10.46 -0.32 -15.66
N ALA A 144 11.36 -0.45 -14.70
CA ALA A 144 11.85 -1.75 -14.26
C ALA A 144 10.75 -2.53 -13.53
N GLY A 145 10.05 -1.88 -12.61
CA GLY A 145 8.91 -2.46 -11.91
C GLY A 145 7.79 -2.87 -12.86
N TYR A 146 7.47 -2.03 -13.85
CA TYR A 146 6.49 -2.35 -14.89
C TYR A 146 6.86 -3.59 -15.69
N ILE A 147 8.12 -3.71 -16.14
CA ILE A 147 8.61 -4.87 -16.89
C ILE A 147 8.56 -6.13 -16.02
N LEU A 148 9.03 -6.04 -14.77
CA LEU A 148 9.02 -7.17 -13.85
C LEU A 148 7.60 -7.65 -13.53
N ALA A 149 6.66 -6.72 -13.35
CA ALA A 149 5.25 -7.04 -13.16
C ALA A 149 4.69 -7.83 -14.37
N ASN A 150 4.92 -7.33 -15.59
CA ASN A 150 4.48 -8.02 -16.81
C ASN A 150 5.08 -9.43 -16.90
N LEU A 151 6.37 -9.60 -16.61
CA LEU A 151 7.03 -10.92 -16.61
C LEU A 151 6.41 -11.85 -15.57
N GLU A 152 6.21 -11.37 -14.33
CA GLU A 152 5.61 -12.17 -13.26
C GLU A 152 4.22 -12.70 -13.65
N PHE A 153 3.35 -11.81 -14.13
CA PHE A 153 2.00 -12.22 -14.51
C PHE A 153 1.99 -13.09 -15.76
N ALA A 154 2.85 -12.81 -16.75
CA ALA A 154 2.97 -13.64 -17.95
C ALA A 154 3.54 -15.04 -17.63
N MET A 155 4.45 -15.16 -16.66
CA MET A 155 5.02 -16.45 -16.24
C MET A 155 4.01 -17.35 -15.51
N LYS A 156 2.87 -16.83 -15.06
CA LYS A 156 1.76 -17.62 -14.49
C LYS A 156 0.91 -18.28 -15.58
N ASP A 157 0.90 -17.74 -16.79
CA ASP A 157 0.27 -18.36 -17.95
C ASP A 157 1.21 -19.40 -18.61
N PRO A 158 0.83 -20.69 -18.72
CA PRO A 158 1.71 -21.72 -19.27
C PRO A 158 2.16 -21.47 -20.72
N ALA A 159 1.27 -20.89 -21.56
CA ALA A 159 1.58 -20.60 -22.95
C ALA A 159 2.57 -19.44 -23.08
N MET A 160 2.35 -18.36 -22.31
CA MET A 160 3.26 -17.22 -22.25
C MET A 160 4.61 -17.60 -21.65
N LYS A 161 4.61 -18.38 -20.58
CA LYS A 161 5.83 -18.90 -19.96
C LYS A 161 6.74 -19.62 -20.95
N THR A 162 6.15 -20.47 -21.80
CA THR A 162 6.89 -21.20 -22.84
C THR A 162 7.48 -20.24 -23.88
N LYS A 163 6.71 -19.25 -24.34
CA LYS A 163 7.19 -18.24 -25.31
C LYS A 163 8.33 -17.41 -24.73
N ILE A 164 8.22 -16.94 -23.49
CA ILE A 164 9.24 -16.15 -22.81
C ILE A 164 10.54 -16.96 -22.65
N LYS A 165 10.44 -18.21 -22.20
CA LYS A 165 11.61 -19.08 -22.04
C LYS A 165 12.32 -19.32 -23.37
N ASN A 166 11.58 -19.54 -24.46
CA ASN A 166 12.16 -19.71 -25.79
C ASN A 166 12.84 -18.43 -26.28
N PHE A 167 12.21 -17.28 -26.10
CA PHE A 167 12.81 -15.99 -26.45
C PHE A 167 14.13 -15.73 -25.73
N LEU A 168 14.21 -16.02 -24.43
CA LEU A 168 15.42 -15.82 -23.64
C LEU A 168 16.56 -16.78 -24.00
N LYS A 169 16.27 -17.98 -24.55
CA LYS A 169 17.28 -18.94 -25.01
C LYS A 169 17.95 -18.53 -26.32
N THR A 170 17.31 -17.64 -27.09
CA THR A 170 17.80 -17.21 -28.40
C THR A 170 18.56 -15.88 -28.37
N ARG A 171 18.81 -15.35 -27.18
CA ARG A 171 19.54 -14.10 -26.91
C ARG A 171 20.81 -14.36 -26.13
#